data_7a3faa241e85369da8dba78f912cdc90
#
_entry.id   7a3faa241e85369da8dba78f912cdc90
#
_cell.length_a   1.000
_cell.length_b   1.000
_cell.length_c   1.000
_cell.angle_alpha   90.00
_cell.angle_beta   90.00
_cell.angle_gamma   90.00
#
_symmetry.space_group_name_H-M   'P 1'
#
loop_
_entity.id
_entity.type
_entity.pdbx_description
1 polymer ?
#
loop_
_entity_poly.entity_id
_entity_poly.type
_entity_poly.pdbx_seq_one_letter_code
_entity_poly.pdbx_strand_id
1 'polypeptide(L)'
;MDRLQAKFIFDNNPLSKKTKSHLNNVYNQMIKGLFITGISTISSKYIFPDLFFTYVFLGFIQLWIMTHINYSTSFNKSNYFYCYSFIQGILLSPILKYFDNEIVLKSLLLTNILFISLNYIAKKTDKRHTLYLLGILTSLTISMLILSVINIFVRSTLIFELDIYLGLLLFSIYVIFDTQMIIKEANEGIYDVSYHALAFYTDFINILTRTIYLLNKKNKDEKN
;
A
#
# COMPACT_ATOMS: atom_id res chain seq x y z
N MET A 1 7.28 -33.64 0.02
CA MET A 1 6.16 -32.72 0.29
C MET A 1 5.02 -33.17 -0.60
N ASP A 2 4.03 -33.86 -0.01
CA ASP A 2 3.05 -34.63 -0.75
C ASP A 2 2.10 -33.74 -1.58
N ARG A 3 1.72 -34.25 -2.78
CA ARG A 3 0.70 -33.60 -3.65
C ARG A 3 -0.61 -33.28 -2.93
N LEU A 4 -0.92 -33.98 -1.84
CA LEU A 4 -2.06 -33.71 -0.98
C LEU A 4 -1.90 -32.40 -0.18
N GLN A 5 -0.70 -32.09 0.35
CA GLN A 5 -0.46 -30.84 1.08
C GLN A 5 -0.51 -29.60 0.16
N ALA A 6 -0.01 -29.73 -1.09
CA ALA A 6 -0.13 -28.65 -2.07
C ALA A 6 -1.59 -28.34 -2.47
N LYS A 7 -2.47 -29.34 -2.46
CA LYS A 7 -3.90 -29.20 -2.75
C LYS A 7 -4.67 -28.46 -1.64
N PHE A 8 -4.16 -28.46 -0.41
CA PHE A 8 -4.74 -27.74 0.72
C PHE A 8 -4.38 -26.25 0.75
N ILE A 9 -3.32 -25.84 0.02
CA ILE A 9 -2.81 -24.47 0.02
C ILE A 9 -3.38 -23.66 -1.15
N PHE A 10 -3.71 -24.29 -2.27
CA PHE A 10 -4.17 -23.62 -3.48
C PHE A 10 -5.62 -24.00 -3.83
N ASP A 11 -6.50 -23.01 -3.81
CA ASP A 11 -7.87 -23.16 -4.33
C ASP A 11 -7.85 -22.94 -5.85
N ASN A 12 -8.05 -23.99 -6.62
CA ASN A 12 -8.09 -23.96 -8.09
C ASN A 12 -9.48 -23.56 -8.63
N ASN A 13 -10.46 -23.27 -7.78
CA ASN A 13 -11.78 -22.86 -8.23
C ASN A 13 -11.71 -21.48 -8.93
N PRO A 14 -12.23 -21.36 -10.15
CA PRO A 14 -12.19 -20.07 -10.84
C PRO A 14 -13.09 -19.06 -10.13
N LEU A 15 -12.56 -17.85 -9.95
CA LEU A 15 -13.32 -16.72 -9.40
C LEU A 15 -14.59 -16.48 -10.24
N SER A 16 -15.69 -16.13 -9.58
CA SER A 16 -16.93 -15.77 -10.26
C SER A 16 -16.72 -14.59 -11.22
N LYS A 17 -17.53 -14.49 -12.28
CA LYS A 17 -17.47 -13.37 -13.23
C LYS A 17 -17.65 -12.01 -12.50
N LYS A 18 -18.54 -11.96 -11.51
CA LYS A 18 -18.80 -10.75 -10.71
C LYS A 18 -17.59 -10.36 -9.88
N THR A 19 -16.96 -11.31 -9.19
CA THR A 19 -15.75 -11.08 -8.39
C THR A 19 -14.59 -10.61 -9.26
N LYS A 20 -14.40 -11.20 -10.44
CA LYS A 20 -13.38 -10.74 -11.40
C LYS A 20 -13.64 -9.32 -11.88
N SER A 21 -14.88 -8.99 -12.23
CA SER A 21 -15.26 -7.64 -12.64
C SER A 21 -15.00 -6.62 -11.53
N HIS A 22 -15.37 -6.97 -10.29
CA HIS A 22 -15.12 -6.12 -9.13
C HIS A 22 -13.62 -5.87 -8.92
N LEU A 23 -12.79 -6.91 -8.92
CA LEU A 23 -11.33 -6.77 -8.81
C LEU A 23 -10.76 -5.86 -9.92
N ASN A 24 -11.23 -6.00 -11.16
CA ASN A 24 -10.79 -5.13 -12.25
C ASN A 24 -11.15 -3.67 -11.99
N ASN A 25 -12.34 -3.38 -11.45
CA ASN A 25 -12.74 -2.02 -11.07
C ASN A 25 -11.87 -1.46 -9.96
N VAL A 26 -11.52 -2.28 -8.96
CA VAL A 26 -10.61 -1.93 -7.86
C VAL A 26 -9.23 -1.57 -8.40
N TYR A 27 -8.64 -2.41 -9.27
CA TYR A 27 -7.35 -2.11 -9.90
C TYR A 27 -7.39 -0.86 -10.75
N ASN A 28 -8.43 -0.67 -11.55
CA ASN A 28 -8.59 0.52 -12.38
C ASN A 28 -8.66 1.80 -11.53
N GLN A 29 -9.39 1.77 -10.42
CA GLN A 29 -9.46 2.91 -9.51
C GLN A 29 -8.13 3.18 -8.83
N MET A 30 -7.44 2.13 -8.34
CA MET A 30 -6.10 2.23 -7.78
C MET A 30 -5.11 2.85 -8.78
N ILE A 31 -5.07 2.37 -10.02
CA ILE A 31 -4.19 2.90 -11.08
C ILE A 31 -4.44 4.38 -11.31
N LYS A 32 -5.72 4.80 -11.41
CA LYS A 32 -6.07 6.23 -11.53
C LYS A 32 -5.57 7.03 -10.34
N GLY A 33 -5.70 6.50 -9.12
CA GLY A 33 -5.15 7.12 -7.91
C GLY A 33 -3.63 7.29 -7.97
N LEU A 34 -2.90 6.25 -8.41
CA LEU A 34 -1.45 6.31 -8.59
C LEU A 34 -1.01 7.35 -9.62
N PHE A 35 -1.75 7.50 -10.73
CA PHE A 35 -1.52 8.57 -11.70
C PHE A 35 -1.72 9.95 -11.09
N ILE A 36 -2.80 10.16 -10.34
CA ILE A 36 -3.07 11.42 -9.63
C ILE A 36 -1.93 11.72 -8.64
N THR A 37 -1.48 10.71 -7.89
CA THR A 37 -0.34 10.83 -6.97
C THR A 37 0.93 11.26 -7.70
N GLY A 38 1.24 10.65 -8.84
CA GLY A 38 2.40 11.02 -9.65
C GLY A 38 2.34 12.47 -10.12
N ILE A 39 1.20 12.90 -10.67
CA ILE A 39 1.00 14.28 -11.14
C ILE A 39 1.11 15.27 -9.96
N SER A 40 0.44 14.99 -8.84
CA SER A 40 0.47 15.87 -7.67
C SER A 40 1.86 15.96 -7.04
N THR A 41 2.64 14.87 -7.03
CA THR A 41 4.03 14.87 -6.56
C THR A 41 4.91 15.80 -7.39
N ILE A 42 4.78 15.75 -8.72
CA ILE A 42 5.55 16.62 -9.61
C ILE A 42 5.11 18.08 -9.45
N SER A 43 3.80 18.32 -9.43
CA SER A 43 3.22 19.66 -9.35
C SER A 43 3.49 20.33 -8.00
N SER A 44 3.57 19.56 -6.91
CA SER A 44 3.77 20.09 -5.56
C SER A 44 5.10 20.83 -5.39
N LYS A 45 6.13 20.47 -6.16
CA LYS A 45 7.43 21.17 -6.17
C LYS A 45 7.30 22.66 -6.50
N TYR A 46 6.27 23.05 -7.25
CA TYR A 46 6.05 24.41 -7.74
C TYR A 46 4.97 25.15 -6.95
N ILE A 47 4.05 24.43 -6.30
CA ILE A 47 2.83 25.03 -5.73
C ILE A 47 2.90 25.15 -4.21
N PHE A 48 3.51 24.16 -3.54
CA PHE A 48 3.49 24.10 -2.08
C PHE A 48 4.84 24.49 -1.48
N PRO A 49 4.86 25.45 -0.53
CA PRO A 49 6.07 25.76 0.23
C PRO A 49 6.42 24.56 1.13
N ASP A 50 7.73 24.32 1.30
CA ASP A 50 8.25 23.25 2.17
C ASP A 50 8.10 23.61 3.66
N LEU A 51 6.88 23.91 4.10
CA LEU A 51 6.56 24.23 5.49
C LEU A 51 6.10 22.94 6.21
N PHE A 52 6.79 22.57 7.27
CA PHE A 52 6.46 21.39 8.08
C PHE A 52 4.99 21.34 8.51
N PHE A 53 4.43 22.46 8.97
CA PHE A 53 3.03 22.56 9.39
C PHE A 53 2.04 22.24 8.26
N THR A 54 2.35 22.59 7.01
CA THR A 54 1.50 22.26 5.85
C THR A 54 1.37 20.76 5.67
N TYR A 55 2.48 20.02 5.77
CA TYR A 55 2.46 18.55 5.65
C TYR A 55 1.73 17.87 6.80
N VAL A 56 1.90 18.36 8.03
CA VAL A 56 1.16 17.87 9.20
C VAL A 56 -0.34 18.08 9.02
N PHE A 57 -0.75 19.29 8.59
CA PHE A 57 -2.16 19.61 8.35
C PHE A 57 -2.76 18.74 7.23
N LEU A 58 -2.05 18.56 6.11
CA LEU A 58 -2.48 17.68 5.03
C LEU A 58 -2.60 16.22 5.49
N GLY A 59 -1.70 15.76 6.37
CA GLY A 59 -1.78 14.43 6.98
C GLY A 59 -3.08 14.24 7.78
N PHE A 60 -3.51 15.23 8.57
CA PHE A 60 -4.79 15.17 9.28
C PHE A 60 -5.99 15.15 8.32
N ILE A 61 -5.96 15.96 7.27
CA ILE A 61 -7.01 15.94 6.23
C ILE A 61 -7.06 14.56 5.56
N GLN A 62 -5.90 13.97 5.27
CA GLN A 62 -5.83 12.66 4.65
C GLN A 62 -6.43 11.57 5.55
N LEU A 63 -6.14 11.59 6.86
CA LEU A 63 -6.76 10.68 7.83
C LEU A 63 -8.28 10.87 7.90
N TRP A 64 -8.76 12.11 7.87
CA TRP A 64 -10.19 12.41 7.86
C TRP A 64 -10.86 11.86 6.59
N ILE A 65 -10.27 12.05 5.41
CA ILE A 65 -10.77 11.50 4.15
C ILE A 65 -10.80 9.97 4.19
N MET A 66 -9.77 9.34 4.74
CA MET A 66 -9.71 7.89 4.90
C MET A 66 -10.88 7.36 5.74
N THR A 67 -11.22 8.02 6.86
CA THR A 67 -12.38 7.62 7.67
C THR A 67 -13.67 7.77 6.88
N HIS A 68 -13.82 8.82 6.05
CA HIS A 68 -14.99 8.99 5.19
C HIS A 68 -15.14 7.90 4.14
N ILE A 69 -14.06 7.43 3.52
CA ILE A 69 -14.09 6.30 2.58
C ILE A 69 -14.53 5.03 3.29
N ASN A 70 -14.05 4.80 4.50
CA ASN A 70 -14.32 3.56 5.25
C ASN A 70 -15.75 3.49 5.79
N TYR A 71 -16.28 4.59 6.31
CA TYR A 71 -17.55 4.58 7.07
C TYR A 71 -18.73 5.24 6.36
N SER A 72 -18.50 5.99 5.29
CA SER A 72 -19.58 6.65 4.54
C SER A 72 -20.29 5.67 3.61
N THR A 73 -21.60 5.82 3.49
CA THR A 73 -22.43 5.16 2.47
C THR A 73 -22.64 6.03 1.22
N SER A 74 -21.92 7.16 1.13
CA SER A 74 -22.16 8.17 0.11
C SER A 74 -21.73 7.75 -1.29
N PHE A 75 -22.47 8.21 -2.29
CA PHE A 75 -22.15 8.02 -3.73
C PHE A 75 -20.82 8.62 -4.16
N ASN A 76 -20.20 9.47 -3.34
CA ASN A 76 -19.00 10.24 -3.68
C ASN A 76 -17.67 9.61 -3.21
N LYS A 77 -17.65 8.34 -2.77
CA LYS A 77 -16.43 7.68 -2.28
C LYS A 77 -15.25 7.74 -3.27
N SER A 78 -15.53 7.65 -4.57
CA SER A 78 -14.48 7.75 -5.60
C SER A 78 -13.80 9.13 -5.59
N ASN A 79 -14.55 10.21 -5.39
CA ASN A 79 -13.99 11.55 -5.31
C ASN A 79 -13.11 11.71 -4.05
N TYR A 80 -13.55 11.20 -2.92
CA TYR A 80 -12.72 11.16 -1.70
C TYR A 80 -11.43 10.36 -1.91
N PHE A 81 -11.50 9.23 -2.60
CA PHE A 81 -10.31 8.45 -2.95
C PHE A 81 -9.34 9.25 -3.84
N TYR A 82 -9.83 9.98 -4.84
CA TYR A 82 -8.96 10.80 -5.69
C TYR A 82 -8.38 12.02 -4.93
N CYS A 83 -9.13 12.64 -4.04
CA CYS A 83 -8.61 13.68 -3.14
C CYS A 83 -7.54 13.10 -2.20
N TYR A 84 -7.76 11.92 -1.65
CA TYR A 84 -6.76 11.19 -0.85
C TYR A 84 -5.47 10.98 -1.65
N SER A 85 -5.58 10.47 -2.89
CA SER A 85 -4.46 10.20 -3.77
C SER A 85 -3.69 11.48 -4.14
N PHE A 86 -4.40 12.59 -4.35
CA PHE A 86 -3.78 13.90 -4.62
C PHE A 86 -2.96 14.39 -3.43
N ILE A 87 -3.53 14.35 -2.22
CA ILE A 87 -2.83 14.74 -0.99
C ILE A 87 -1.62 13.84 -0.75
N GLN A 88 -1.77 12.54 -0.97
CA GLN A 88 -0.67 11.57 -0.84
C GLN A 88 0.53 11.95 -1.71
N GLY A 89 0.29 12.41 -2.93
CA GLY A 89 1.37 12.85 -3.81
C GLY A 89 2.09 14.10 -3.30
N ILE A 90 1.36 15.05 -2.71
CA ILE A 90 1.97 16.22 -2.04
C ILE A 90 2.83 15.74 -0.87
N LEU A 91 2.33 14.83 -0.04
CA LEU A 91 3.05 14.29 1.12
C LEU A 91 4.31 13.47 0.73
N LEU A 92 4.29 12.82 -0.43
CA LEU A 92 5.46 12.09 -0.95
C LEU A 92 6.52 13.00 -1.56
N SER A 93 6.16 14.19 -2.03
CA SER A 93 7.06 15.08 -2.74
C SER A 93 8.36 15.41 -1.98
N PRO A 94 8.34 15.79 -0.67
CA PRO A 94 9.56 16.07 0.06
C PRO A 94 10.47 14.85 0.17
N ILE A 95 9.88 13.65 0.29
CA ILE A 95 10.66 12.41 0.35
C ILE A 95 11.35 12.16 -0.98
N LEU A 96 10.63 12.26 -2.10
CA LEU A 96 11.17 11.96 -3.43
C LEU A 96 12.20 12.98 -3.92
N LYS A 97 12.25 14.18 -3.36
CA LYS A 97 13.30 15.18 -3.65
C LYS A 97 14.71 14.71 -3.27
N TYR A 98 14.83 13.79 -2.31
CA TYR A 98 16.12 13.28 -1.82
C TYR A 98 16.68 12.10 -2.60
N PHE A 99 15.93 11.59 -3.58
CA PHE A 99 16.31 10.39 -4.33
C PHE A 99 16.50 10.71 -5.81
N ASP A 100 17.46 10.02 -6.42
CA ASP A 100 17.68 10.10 -7.87
C ASP A 100 16.46 9.55 -8.62
N ASN A 101 16.09 10.21 -9.72
CA ASN A 101 14.95 9.79 -10.54
C ASN A 101 15.10 8.34 -11.04
N GLU A 102 16.32 7.90 -11.28
CA GLU A 102 16.62 6.51 -11.70
C GLU A 102 16.25 5.50 -10.60
N ILE A 103 16.57 5.82 -9.33
CA ILE A 103 16.23 4.98 -8.18
C ILE A 103 14.71 4.93 -8.01
N VAL A 104 14.02 6.06 -8.12
CA VAL A 104 12.56 6.13 -8.04
C VAL A 104 11.91 5.26 -9.12
N LEU A 105 12.40 5.35 -10.37
CA LEU A 105 11.87 4.55 -11.49
C LEU A 105 12.12 3.06 -11.29
N LYS A 106 13.32 2.66 -10.90
CA LYS A 106 13.66 1.26 -10.59
C LYS A 106 12.79 0.71 -9.45
N SER A 107 12.57 1.52 -8.41
CA SER A 107 11.70 1.16 -7.29
C SER A 107 10.25 0.98 -7.72
N LEU A 108 9.76 1.85 -8.59
CA LEU A 108 8.40 1.74 -9.14
C LEU A 108 8.23 0.45 -9.93
N LEU A 109 9.19 0.10 -10.79
CA LEU A 109 9.16 -1.16 -11.55
C LEU A 109 9.18 -2.38 -10.62
N LEU A 110 10.07 -2.39 -9.63
CA LEU A 110 10.19 -3.48 -8.67
C LEU A 110 8.92 -3.63 -7.82
N THR A 111 8.35 -2.52 -7.35
CA THR A 111 7.09 -2.51 -6.60
C THR A 111 5.94 -3.07 -7.43
N ASN A 112 5.84 -2.71 -8.72
CA ASN A 112 4.82 -3.27 -9.62
C ASN A 112 4.96 -4.79 -9.75
N ILE A 113 6.20 -5.28 -9.95
CA ILE A 113 6.47 -6.72 -10.07
C ILE A 113 6.07 -7.44 -8.78
N LEU A 114 6.48 -6.93 -7.62
CA LEU A 114 6.12 -7.50 -6.32
C LEU A 114 4.59 -7.51 -6.12
N PHE A 115 3.93 -6.38 -6.35
CA PHE A 115 2.50 -6.24 -6.16
C PHE A 115 1.70 -7.21 -7.04
N ILE A 116 2.04 -7.31 -8.33
CA ILE A 116 1.39 -8.24 -9.26
C ILE A 116 1.62 -9.69 -8.84
N SER A 117 2.85 -10.04 -8.47
CA SER A 117 3.20 -11.39 -8.04
C SER A 117 2.46 -11.80 -6.78
N LEU A 118 2.40 -10.92 -5.76
CA LEU A 118 1.69 -11.17 -4.50
C LEU A 118 0.18 -11.33 -4.73
N ASN A 119 -0.43 -10.47 -5.55
CA ASN A 119 -1.84 -10.59 -5.94
C ASN A 119 -2.12 -11.89 -6.69
N TYR A 120 -1.21 -12.34 -7.55
CA TYR A 120 -1.38 -13.61 -8.26
C TYR A 120 -1.34 -14.80 -7.29
N ILE A 121 -0.41 -14.80 -6.35
CA ILE A 121 -0.31 -15.84 -5.30
C ILE A 121 -1.56 -15.82 -4.43
N ALA A 122 -2.00 -14.63 -3.98
CA ALA A 122 -3.16 -14.47 -3.12
C ALA A 122 -4.45 -15.02 -3.74
N LYS A 123 -4.65 -14.85 -5.05
CA LYS A 123 -5.82 -15.40 -5.77
C LYS A 123 -5.86 -16.92 -5.81
N LYS A 124 -4.72 -17.59 -5.61
CA LYS A 124 -4.59 -19.05 -5.62
C LYS A 124 -4.54 -19.66 -4.23
N THR A 125 -4.39 -18.86 -3.18
CA THR A 125 -4.25 -19.34 -1.81
C THR A 125 -5.63 -19.63 -1.20
N ASP A 126 -5.75 -20.70 -0.40
CA ASP A 126 -7.01 -21.07 0.29
C ASP A 126 -7.37 -20.01 1.36
N LYS A 127 -8.65 -19.64 1.40
CA LYS A 127 -9.22 -18.57 2.24
C LYS A 127 -9.21 -18.85 3.76
N ARG A 128 -8.90 -20.07 4.17
CA ARG A 128 -9.02 -20.51 5.58
C ARG A 128 -8.04 -19.83 6.54
N HIS A 129 -6.95 -19.26 6.03
CA HIS A 129 -5.89 -18.66 6.85
C HIS A 129 -6.05 -17.17 7.10
N THR A 130 -7.05 -16.51 6.51
CA THR A 130 -7.21 -15.03 6.54
C THR A 130 -7.38 -14.48 7.96
N LEU A 131 -8.11 -15.18 8.84
CA LEU A 131 -8.34 -14.71 10.22
C LEU A 131 -7.09 -14.76 11.09
N TYR A 132 -6.24 -15.78 10.92
CA TYR A 132 -4.97 -15.86 11.64
C TYR A 132 -3.99 -14.77 11.20
N LEU A 133 -3.98 -14.48 9.90
CA LEU A 133 -3.16 -13.39 9.35
C LEU A 133 -3.55 -12.03 9.94
N LEU A 134 -4.85 -11.77 10.15
CA LEU A 134 -5.31 -10.50 10.71
C LEU A 134 -4.70 -10.21 12.09
N GLY A 135 -4.68 -11.20 12.98
CA GLY A 135 -4.08 -11.04 14.32
C GLY A 135 -2.58 -10.75 14.27
N ILE A 136 -1.85 -11.43 13.38
CA ILE A 136 -0.41 -11.21 13.18
C ILE A 136 -0.17 -9.82 12.58
N LEU A 137 -0.92 -9.46 11.53
CA LEU A 137 -0.77 -8.17 10.86
C LEU A 137 -1.07 -6.99 11.78
N THR A 138 -2.16 -7.04 12.58
CA THR A 138 -2.48 -5.99 13.55
C THR A 138 -1.40 -5.85 14.61
N SER A 139 -0.90 -6.96 15.15
CA SER A 139 0.19 -6.94 16.14
C SER A 139 1.47 -6.34 15.58
N LEU A 140 1.87 -6.73 14.37
CA LEU A 140 3.05 -6.18 13.69
C LEU A 140 2.88 -4.69 13.38
N THR A 141 1.70 -4.28 12.92
CA THR A 141 1.42 -2.86 12.64
C THR A 141 1.53 -2.01 13.89
N ILE A 142 0.94 -2.44 15.00
CA ILE A 142 1.03 -1.73 16.29
C ILE A 142 2.49 -1.65 16.74
N SER A 143 3.24 -2.76 16.66
CA SER A 143 4.65 -2.79 17.02
C SER A 143 5.49 -1.83 16.17
N MET A 144 5.24 -1.75 14.86
CA MET A 144 5.91 -0.81 13.97
C MET A 144 5.56 0.64 14.29
N LEU A 145 4.29 0.94 14.57
CA LEU A 145 3.88 2.29 14.99
C LEU A 145 4.61 2.72 16.26
N ILE A 146 4.70 1.84 17.25
CA ILE A 146 5.44 2.11 18.49
C ILE A 146 6.93 2.36 18.19
N LEU A 147 7.57 1.52 17.36
CA LEU A 147 8.97 1.69 16.97
C LEU A 147 9.19 3.01 16.21
N SER A 148 8.29 3.38 15.31
CA SER A 148 8.37 4.65 14.57
C SER A 148 8.25 5.85 15.50
N VAL A 149 7.32 5.82 16.48
CA VAL A 149 7.18 6.88 17.49
C VAL A 149 8.44 6.97 18.35
N ILE A 150 8.98 5.84 18.84
CA ILE A 150 10.24 5.81 19.60
C ILE A 150 11.37 6.42 18.78
N ASN A 151 11.45 6.09 17.48
CA ASN A 151 12.54 6.56 16.62
C ASN A 151 12.51 8.08 16.37
N ILE A 152 11.38 8.75 16.49
CA ILE A 152 11.31 10.22 16.45
C ILE A 152 12.19 10.86 17.54
N PHE A 153 12.23 10.25 18.72
CA PHE A 153 13.01 10.75 19.87
C PHE A 153 14.45 10.22 19.86
N VAL A 154 14.63 8.91 19.61
CA VAL A 154 15.95 8.23 19.69
C VAL A 154 16.81 8.50 18.45
N ARG A 155 16.19 8.71 17.29
CA ARG A 155 16.86 8.96 15.99
C ARG A 155 17.90 7.89 15.63
N SER A 156 17.62 6.64 15.94
CA SER A 156 18.50 5.51 15.69
C SER A 156 18.40 5.06 14.23
N THR A 157 19.52 4.97 13.54
CA THR A 157 19.60 4.42 12.18
C THR A 157 19.20 2.95 12.14
N LEU A 158 19.54 2.17 13.15
CA LEU A 158 19.16 0.76 13.26
C LEU A 158 17.66 0.57 13.37
N ILE A 159 16.97 1.38 14.21
CA ILE A 159 15.50 1.32 14.32
C ILE A 159 14.86 1.70 13.00
N PHE A 160 15.39 2.72 12.34
CA PHE A 160 14.91 3.14 11.01
C PHE A 160 15.06 2.02 9.97
N GLU A 161 16.21 1.35 9.92
CA GLU A 161 16.44 0.24 9.00
C GLU A 161 15.51 -0.94 9.28
N LEU A 162 15.33 -1.30 10.55
CA LEU A 162 14.36 -2.33 10.95
C LEU A 162 12.95 -1.98 10.49
N ASP A 163 12.50 -0.72 10.64
CA ASP A 163 11.19 -0.27 10.14
C ASP A 163 11.05 -0.47 8.63
N ILE A 164 12.10 -0.17 7.86
CA ILE A 164 12.10 -0.36 6.41
C ILE A 164 11.95 -1.83 6.02
N TYR A 165 12.75 -2.73 6.59
CA TYR A 165 12.72 -4.16 6.23
C TYR A 165 11.44 -4.84 6.73
N LEU A 166 11.07 -4.63 7.98
CA LEU A 166 9.85 -5.20 8.57
C LEU A 166 8.60 -4.64 7.89
N GLY A 167 8.61 -3.36 7.56
CA GLY A 167 7.51 -2.74 6.85
C GLY A 167 7.34 -3.25 5.43
N LEU A 168 8.44 -3.50 4.69
CA LEU A 168 8.34 -4.12 3.37
C LEU A 168 7.70 -5.51 3.47
N LEU A 169 8.14 -6.33 4.45
CA LEU A 169 7.54 -7.64 4.70
C LEU A 169 6.06 -7.52 5.09
N LEU A 170 5.74 -6.64 6.03
CA LEU A 170 4.39 -6.42 6.51
C LEU A 170 3.43 -6.05 5.38
N PHE A 171 3.76 -5.03 4.58
CA PHE A 171 2.88 -4.60 3.49
C PHE A 171 2.81 -5.61 2.35
N SER A 172 3.86 -6.42 2.14
CA SER A 172 3.79 -7.58 1.23
C SER A 172 2.75 -8.61 1.70
N ILE A 173 2.65 -8.85 3.00
CA ILE A 173 1.64 -9.75 3.56
C ILE A 173 0.26 -9.09 3.49
N TYR A 174 0.15 -7.77 3.70
CA TYR A 174 -1.12 -7.04 3.54
C TYR A 174 -1.68 -7.17 2.12
N VAL A 175 -0.87 -7.08 1.06
CA VAL A 175 -1.34 -7.29 -0.31
C VAL A 175 -2.02 -8.66 -0.48
N ILE A 176 -1.45 -9.71 0.14
CA ILE A 176 -2.06 -11.06 0.09
C ILE A 176 -3.37 -11.08 0.87
N PHE A 177 -3.36 -10.54 2.08
CA PHE A 177 -4.53 -10.47 2.96
C PHE A 177 -5.67 -9.69 2.32
N ASP A 178 -5.41 -8.47 1.83
CA ASP A 178 -6.41 -7.59 1.23
C ASP A 178 -6.98 -8.19 -0.06
N THR A 179 -6.14 -8.84 -0.88
CA THR A 179 -6.65 -9.56 -2.05
C THR A 179 -7.67 -10.62 -1.66
N GLN A 180 -7.41 -11.39 -0.60
CA GLN A 180 -8.32 -12.43 -0.14
C GLN A 180 -9.57 -11.86 0.53
N MET A 181 -9.44 -10.76 1.28
CA MET A 181 -10.58 -10.04 1.86
C MET A 181 -11.50 -9.51 0.79
N ILE A 182 -10.96 -8.85 -0.24
CA ILE A 182 -11.74 -8.34 -1.37
C ILE A 182 -12.50 -9.47 -2.09
N ILE A 183 -11.84 -10.61 -2.31
CA ILE A 183 -12.49 -11.77 -2.93
C ILE A 183 -13.62 -12.32 -2.03
N LYS A 184 -13.38 -12.41 -0.72
CA LYS A 184 -14.36 -12.86 0.25
C LYS A 184 -15.58 -11.93 0.26
N GLU A 185 -15.38 -10.64 0.44
CA GLU A 185 -16.44 -9.64 0.51
C GLU A 185 -17.23 -9.56 -0.80
N ALA A 186 -16.56 -9.65 -1.95
CA ALA A 186 -17.24 -9.71 -3.24
C ALA A 186 -18.10 -10.97 -3.40
N ASN A 187 -17.71 -12.12 -2.83
CA ASN A 187 -18.52 -13.33 -2.81
C ASN A 187 -19.72 -13.22 -1.86
N GLU A 188 -19.63 -12.40 -0.82
CA GLU A 188 -20.71 -12.05 0.11
C GLU A 188 -21.62 -10.93 -0.44
N GLY A 189 -21.33 -10.42 -1.64
CA GLY A 189 -22.14 -9.38 -2.30
C GLY A 189 -21.73 -7.94 -1.97
N ILE A 190 -20.60 -7.73 -1.30
CA ILE A 190 -20.07 -6.42 -0.97
C ILE A 190 -19.11 -5.97 -2.10
N TYR A 191 -19.47 -4.90 -2.81
CA TYR A 191 -18.74 -4.39 -3.98
C TYR A 191 -18.29 -2.94 -3.81
N ASP A 192 -17.69 -2.60 -2.65
CA ASP A 192 -17.17 -1.24 -2.41
C ASP A 192 -15.81 -1.05 -3.08
N VAL A 193 -15.84 -0.51 -4.32
CA VAL A 193 -14.62 -0.32 -5.12
C VAL A 193 -13.65 0.65 -4.47
N SER A 194 -14.15 1.75 -3.89
CA SER A 194 -13.28 2.80 -3.33
C SER A 194 -12.59 2.37 -2.05
N TYR A 195 -13.30 1.65 -1.19
CA TYR A 195 -12.73 1.07 0.02
C TYR A 195 -11.62 0.06 -0.31
N HIS A 196 -11.91 -0.88 -1.20
CA HIS A 196 -10.94 -1.88 -1.64
C HIS A 196 -9.75 -1.29 -2.42
N ALA A 197 -10.01 -0.24 -3.23
CA ALA A 197 -8.93 0.44 -3.94
C ALA A 197 -8.02 1.21 -2.97
N LEU A 198 -8.56 1.76 -1.88
CA LEU A 198 -7.77 2.43 -0.85
C LEU A 198 -6.81 1.47 -0.16
N ALA A 199 -7.24 0.26 0.19
CA ALA A 199 -6.41 -0.77 0.79
C ALA A 199 -5.22 -1.10 -0.11
N PHE A 200 -5.46 -1.52 -1.35
CA PHE A 200 -4.40 -1.81 -2.32
C PHE A 200 -3.49 -0.62 -2.62
N TYR A 201 -4.06 0.57 -2.72
CA TYR A 201 -3.30 1.80 -2.94
C TYR A 201 -2.33 2.08 -1.79
N THR A 202 -2.80 1.94 -0.55
CA THR A 202 -2.00 2.17 0.65
C THR A 202 -0.84 1.16 0.72
N ASP A 203 -1.10 -0.12 0.46
CA ASP A 203 -0.07 -1.15 0.41
C ASP A 203 0.99 -0.83 -0.64
N PHE A 204 0.55 -0.48 -1.85
CA PHE A 204 1.44 -0.13 -2.95
C PHE A 204 2.37 1.04 -2.60
N ILE A 205 1.83 2.13 -2.06
CA ILE A 205 2.63 3.30 -1.66
C ILE A 205 3.62 2.95 -0.54
N ASN A 206 3.20 2.12 0.42
CA ASN A 206 4.07 1.69 1.50
C ASN A 206 5.21 0.76 1.01
N ILE A 207 4.95 -0.14 0.08
CA ILE A 207 5.99 -0.96 -0.55
C ILE A 207 6.92 -0.07 -1.38
N LEU A 208 6.38 0.85 -2.18
CA LEU A 208 7.15 1.76 -3.03
C LEU A 208 8.14 2.59 -2.21
N THR A 209 7.67 3.25 -1.16
CA THR A 209 8.53 4.10 -0.33
C THR A 209 9.69 3.32 0.30
N ARG A 210 9.43 2.11 0.81
CA ARG A 210 10.46 1.25 1.39
C ARG A 210 11.44 0.72 0.35
N THR A 211 10.95 0.36 -0.83
CA THR A 211 11.80 -0.08 -1.95
C THR A 211 12.73 1.04 -2.41
N ILE A 212 12.27 2.30 -2.44
CA ILE A 212 13.11 3.46 -2.76
C ILE A 212 14.28 3.57 -1.76
N TYR A 213 14.00 3.49 -0.46
CA TYR A 213 15.04 3.54 0.58
C TYR A 213 16.06 2.42 0.44
N LEU A 214 15.61 1.18 0.20
CA LEU A 214 16.48 0.01 0.06
C LEU A 214 17.39 0.11 -1.17
N LEU A 215 16.84 0.50 -2.33
CA LEU A 215 17.64 0.67 -3.53
C LEU A 215 18.63 1.83 -3.42
N ASN A 216 18.25 2.92 -2.76
CA ASN A 216 19.15 4.05 -2.51
C ASN A 216 20.31 3.65 -1.58
N LYS A 217 20.03 2.88 -0.52
CA LYS A 217 21.08 2.35 0.37
C LYS A 217 22.05 1.49 -0.42
N LYS A 218 21.55 0.49 -1.17
CA LYS A 218 22.36 -0.39 -1.99
C LYS A 218 23.24 0.40 -2.98
N ASN A 219 22.69 1.41 -3.66
CA ASN A 219 23.44 2.24 -4.59
C ASN A 219 24.56 3.07 -3.94
N LYS A 220 24.39 3.46 -2.67
CA LYS A 220 25.44 4.13 -1.90
C LYS A 220 26.56 3.17 -1.48
N ASP A 221 26.19 1.96 -1.06
CA ASP A 221 27.14 0.93 -0.63
C ASP A 221 28.02 0.44 -1.80
N GLU A 222 27.48 0.42 -3.03
CA GLU A 222 28.23 0.05 -4.25
C GLU A 222 29.18 1.15 -4.75
N LYS A 223 29.00 2.42 -4.31
CA LYS A 223 29.84 3.55 -4.71
C LYS A 223 30.97 3.86 -3.72
N ASN A 224 30.97 3.25 -2.54
CA ASN A 224 32.00 3.35 -1.52
C ASN A 224 32.94 2.15 -1.55
#